data_8adb8fe91430fb00d5e47eb0d064a100
#
_entry.id   8adb8fe91430fb00d5e47eb0d064a100
#
_cell.length_a   1.000
_cell.length_b   1.000
_cell.length_c   1.000
_cell.angle_alpha   90.00
_cell.angle_beta   90.00
_cell.angle_gamma   90.00
#
_symmetry.space_group_name_H-M   'P 1'
#
loop_
_entity.id
_entity.type
_entity.pdbx_description
1 polymer ?
#
loop_
_entity_poly.entity_id
_entity_poly.type
_entity_poly.pdbx_seq_one_letter_code
_entity_poly.pdbx_strand_id
1 'polypeptide(L)'
;MKYYYNEDESAIGVLISPGYGSGWSTYNNDIGIALDRDVISYWLYYKGNRTQEELEEDFARMGYDVEDFYGWKDIQLVWVPVEATFRIAEYDGSEYVEIFDASTWITVK
;
A
#
# COMPACT_ATOMS: atom_id res chain seq x y z
N MET A 1 -12.73 0.07 -7.74
CA MET A 1 -11.63 -0.61 -7.05
C MET A 1 -12.20 -1.60 -6.05
N LYS A 2 -11.58 -2.75 -5.92
CA LYS A 2 -11.96 -3.77 -4.93
C LYS A 2 -10.85 -3.94 -3.92
N TYR A 3 -11.24 -4.12 -2.65
CA TYR A 3 -10.27 -4.39 -1.58
C TYR A 3 -9.90 -5.86 -1.50
N TYR A 4 -8.74 -6.13 -0.92
CA TYR A 4 -8.27 -7.48 -0.61
C TYR A 4 -8.58 -7.78 0.84
N TYR A 5 -9.53 -8.68 1.09
CA TYR A 5 -9.97 -9.01 2.45
C TYR A 5 -9.20 -10.22 2.99
N ASN A 6 -9.05 -10.25 4.32
CA ASN A 6 -8.58 -11.45 4.99
C ASN A 6 -9.69 -12.51 4.99
N GLU A 7 -9.40 -13.68 5.58
CA GLU A 7 -10.27 -14.87 5.48
C GLU A 7 -11.69 -14.63 6.00
N ASP A 8 -11.82 -13.93 7.15
CA ASP A 8 -13.14 -13.66 7.75
C ASP A 8 -13.70 -12.27 7.38
N GLU A 9 -13.08 -11.59 6.45
CA GLU A 9 -13.48 -10.27 5.96
C GLU A 9 -13.53 -9.18 7.04
N SER A 10 -12.76 -9.35 8.11
CA SER A 10 -12.66 -8.37 9.19
C SER A 10 -11.60 -7.29 8.94
N ALA A 11 -10.72 -7.51 7.98
CA ALA A 11 -9.63 -6.59 7.66
C ALA A 11 -9.37 -6.55 6.17
N ILE A 12 -8.82 -5.43 5.71
CA ILE A 12 -8.35 -5.26 4.34
C ILE A 12 -6.82 -5.23 4.32
N GLY A 13 -6.26 -5.69 3.20
CA GLY A 13 -4.83 -5.63 2.97
C GLY A 13 -4.40 -4.27 2.46
N VAL A 14 -3.24 -3.81 2.94
CA VAL A 14 -2.62 -2.57 2.50
C VAL A 14 -1.14 -2.84 2.25
N LEU A 15 -0.66 -2.50 1.08
CA LEU A 15 0.76 -2.62 0.75
C LEU A 15 1.49 -1.34 1.11
N ILE A 16 2.56 -1.46 1.88
CA ILE A 16 3.41 -0.33 2.25
C ILE A 16 4.85 -0.65 1.95
N SER A 17 5.64 0.40 1.73
CA SER A 17 7.10 0.32 1.61
C SER A 17 7.72 0.92 2.87
N PRO A 18 8.04 0.10 3.90
CA PRO A 18 8.53 0.62 5.17
C PRO A 18 10.01 1.02 5.16
N GLY A 19 10.76 0.63 4.14
CA GLY A 19 12.16 1.00 4.01
C GLY A 19 12.35 2.47 3.72
N TYR A 20 13.49 3.03 4.06
CA TYR A 20 13.83 4.40 3.73
C TYR A 20 14.07 4.53 2.22
N GLY A 21 13.68 5.66 1.66
CA GLY A 21 13.82 5.91 0.23
C GLY A 21 12.73 6.85 -0.27
N SER A 22 12.18 6.57 -1.44
CA SER A 22 11.16 7.41 -2.04
C SER A 22 9.72 7.02 -1.66
N GLY A 23 9.54 5.92 -0.93
CA GLY A 23 8.21 5.36 -0.69
C GLY A 23 7.68 4.63 -1.91
N TRP A 24 6.38 4.40 -1.97
CA TRP A 24 5.76 3.76 -3.12
C TRP A 24 4.43 4.41 -3.50
N SER A 25 3.32 4.06 -2.84
CA SER A 25 2.03 4.68 -3.16
C SER A 25 2.01 6.18 -2.84
N THR A 26 2.69 6.57 -1.79
CA THR A 26 2.82 7.99 -1.41
C THR A 26 3.66 8.76 -2.41
N TYR A 27 4.75 8.18 -2.90
CA TYR A 27 5.58 8.81 -3.92
C TYR A 27 4.83 8.99 -5.23
N ASN A 28 4.11 7.96 -5.67
CA ASN A 28 3.34 8.00 -6.91
C ASN A 28 2.03 8.78 -6.78
N ASN A 29 1.74 9.26 -5.59
CA ASN A 29 0.51 10.00 -5.27
C ASN A 29 -0.74 9.26 -5.71
N ASP A 30 -0.73 7.96 -5.53
CA ASP A 30 -1.85 7.08 -5.86
C ASP A 30 -2.00 6.02 -4.78
N ILE A 31 -2.72 6.38 -3.72
CA ILE A 31 -2.96 5.47 -2.60
C ILE A 31 -3.76 4.23 -3.04
N GLY A 32 -4.56 4.35 -4.10
CA GLY A 32 -5.35 3.24 -4.62
C GLY A 32 -4.51 2.02 -4.98
N ILE A 33 -3.27 2.20 -5.45
CA ILE A 33 -2.41 1.06 -5.80
C ILE A 33 -2.05 0.20 -4.59
N ALA A 34 -2.04 0.79 -3.40
CA ALA A 34 -1.73 0.07 -2.16
C ALA A 34 -2.92 -0.74 -1.63
N LEU A 35 -4.12 -0.45 -2.10
CA LEU A 35 -5.37 -1.03 -1.60
C LEU A 35 -6.04 -1.97 -2.58
N ASP A 36 -5.63 -1.93 -3.85
CA ASP A 36 -6.31 -2.66 -4.93
C ASP A 36 -6.04 -4.16 -4.80
N ARG A 37 -7.11 -4.94 -4.76
CA ARG A 37 -7.04 -6.41 -4.69
C ARG A 37 -6.16 -7.00 -5.78
N ASP A 38 -6.26 -6.48 -7.01
CA ASP A 38 -5.49 -7.03 -8.13
C ASP A 38 -4.00 -6.77 -7.97
N VAL A 39 -3.63 -5.59 -7.46
CA VAL A 39 -2.24 -5.26 -7.17
C VAL A 39 -1.70 -6.13 -6.04
N ILE A 40 -2.47 -6.33 -4.98
CA ILE A 40 -2.06 -7.14 -3.84
C ILE A 40 -1.90 -8.61 -4.26
N SER A 41 -2.83 -9.14 -5.05
CA SER A 41 -2.75 -10.50 -5.57
C SER A 41 -1.53 -10.68 -6.45
N TYR A 42 -1.21 -9.70 -7.28
CA TYR A 42 0.00 -9.66 -8.10
C TYR A 42 1.26 -9.72 -7.23
N TRP A 43 1.31 -8.89 -6.19
CA TRP A 43 2.45 -8.88 -5.28
C TRP A 43 2.61 -10.21 -4.55
N LEU A 44 1.51 -10.80 -4.08
CA LEU A 44 1.55 -12.09 -3.39
C LEU A 44 2.07 -13.21 -4.29
N TYR A 45 1.77 -13.14 -5.58
CA TYR A 45 2.22 -14.14 -6.55
C TYR A 45 3.71 -14.00 -6.89
N TYR A 46 4.14 -12.80 -7.24
CA TYR A 46 5.50 -12.57 -7.73
C TYR A 46 6.50 -12.18 -6.66
N LYS A 47 6.04 -11.62 -5.55
CA LYS A 47 6.90 -11.03 -4.52
C LYS A 47 7.81 -9.97 -5.16
N GLY A 48 9.13 -10.09 -4.99
CA GLY A 48 10.08 -9.20 -5.60
C GLY A 48 10.66 -9.67 -6.93
N ASN A 49 10.10 -10.74 -7.51
CA ASN A 49 10.68 -11.41 -8.68
C ASN A 49 10.18 -10.86 -10.03
N ARG A 50 10.17 -9.53 -10.15
CA ARG A 50 9.84 -8.88 -11.43
C ARG A 50 10.85 -7.79 -11.72
N THR A 51 11.21 -7.65 -12.99
CA THR A 51 12.07 -6.55 -13.43
C THR A 51 11.27 -5.25 -13.49
N GLN A 52 11.97 -4.12 -13.52
CA GLN A 52 11.35 -2.81 -13.69
C GLN A 52 10.45 -2.77 -14.92
N GLU A 53 10.92 -3.30 -16.05
CA GLU A 53 10.15 -3.32 -17.30
C GLU A 53 8.88 -4.14 -17.17
N GLU A 54 8.98 -5.32 -16.54
CA GLU A 54 7.82 -6.18 -16.30
C GLU A 54 6.81 -5.52 -15.39
N LEU A 55 7.27 -4.84 -14.32
CA LEU A 55 6.39 -4.11 -13.41
C LEU A 55 5.65 -2.99 -14.13
N GLU A 56 6.34 -2.20 -14.92
CA GLU A 56 5.73 -1.11 -15.67
C GLU A 56 4.62 -1.63 -16.61
N GLU A 57 4.93 -2.69 -17.34
CA GLU A 57 3.98 -3.29 -18.28
C GLU A 57 2.77 -3.89 -17.57
N ASP A 58 3.00 -4.63 -16.50
CA ASP A 58 1.95 -5.31 -15.76
C ASP A 58 1.01 -4.31 -15.04
N PHE A 59 1.59 -3.25 -14.45
CA PHE A 59 0.78 -2.21 -13.82
C PHE A 59 -0.02 -1.41 -14.83
N ALA A 60 0.55 -1.16 -16.01
CA ALA A 60 -0.18 -0.50 -17.08
C ALA A 60 -1.41 -1.32 -17.50
N ARG A 61 -1.29 -2.65 -17.57
CA ARG A 61 -2.41 -3.53 -17.86
C ARG A 61 -3.48 -3.51 -16.77
N MET A 62 -3.09 -3.25 -15.53
CA MET A 62 -4.04 -3.09 -14.42
C MET A 62 -4.66 -1.69 -14.37
N GLY A 63 -4.24 -0.79 -15.27
CA GLY A 63 -4.77 0.57 -15.34
C GLY A 63 -4.02 1.61 -14.53
N TYR A 64 -2.79 1.32 -14.14
CA TYR A 64 -1.99 2.23 -13.31
C TYR A 64 -0.75 2.72 -14.05
N ASP A 65 -0.46 4.00 -13.86
CA ASP A 65 0.75 4.65 -14.35
C ASP A 65 1.69 4.87 -13.16
N VAL A 66 2.50 3.86 -12.86
CA VAL A 66 3.44 3.91 -11.73
C VAL A 66 4.83 4.19 -12.27
N GLU A 67 5.42 5.29 -11.82
CA GLU A 67 6.73 5.73 -12.29
C GLU A 67 7.87 5.18 -11.45
N ASP A 68 7.64 4.92 -10.16
CA ASP A 68 8.69 4.53 -9.23
C ASP A 68 8.36 3.23 -8.53
N PHE A 69 9.20 2.20 -8.77
CA PHE A 69 9.13 0.91 -8.12
C PHE A 69 10.30 0.69 -7.16
N TYR A 70 11.00 1.74 -6.77
CA TYR A 70 12.20 1.61 -5.93
C TYR A 70 11.93 0.82 -4.65
N GLY A 71 10.81 1.08 -3.98
CA GLY A 71 10.42 0.39 -2.75
C GLY A 71 9.76 -0.97 -2.96
N TRP A 72 9.63 -1.45 -4.20
CA TRP A 72 8.88 -2.69 -4.49
C TRP A 72 9.41 -3.91 -3.74
N LYS A 73 10.75 -4.04 -3.63
CA LYS A 73 11.37 -5.20 -2.97
C LYS A 73 11.13 -5.21 -1.46
N ASP A 74 10.84 -4.06 -0.88
CA ASP A 74 10.64 -3.89 0.56
C ASP A 74 9.17 -3.80 0.93
N ILE A 75 8.28 -3.99 -0.03
CA ILE A 75 6.83 -3.94 0.18
C ILE A 75 6.42 -4.99 1.21
N GLN A 76 5.54 -4.60 2.11
CA GLN A 76 4.92 -5.47 3.10
C GLN A 76 3.41 -5.31 3.08
N LEU A 77 2.72 -6.41 3.37
CA LEU A 77 1.26 -6.41 3.51
C LEU A 77 0.91 -6.18 4.98
N VAL A 78 0.10 -5.16 5.23
CA VAL A 78 -0.41 -4.83 6.55
C VAL A 78 -1.93 -4.98 6.53
N TRP A 79 -2.48 -5.55 7.59
CA TRP A 79 -3.93 -5.70 7.72
C TRP A 79 -4.51 -4.53 8.52
N VAL A 80 -5.58 -3.94 7.99
CA VAL A 80 -6.29 -2.82 8.63
C VAL A 80 -7.75 -3.22 8.82
N PRO A 81 -8.30 -3.06 10.04
CA PRO A 81 -9.71 -3.39 10.29
C PRO A 81 -10.66 -2.66 9.34
N VAL A 82 -11.68 -3.36 8.85
CA VAL A 82 -12.59 -2.80 7.83
C VAL A 82 -13.33 -1.55 8.28
N GLU A 83 -13.51 -1.36 9.59
CA GLU A 83 -14.20 -0.19 10.14
C GLU A 83 -13.24 0.94 10.52
N ALA A 84 -11.94 0.73 10.39
CA ALA A 84 -10.96 1.74 10.80
C ALA A 84 -10.89 2.88 9.79
N THR A 85 -10.70 4.08 10.30
CA THR A 85 -10.27 5.22 9.51
C THR A 85 -8.75 5.27 9.56
N PHE A 86 -8.10 5.28 8.42
CA PHE A 86 -6.64 5.21 8.38
C PHE A 86 -6.09 6.01 7.21
N ARG A 87 -4.78 6.21 7.23
CA ARG A 87 -4.04 6.75 6.10
C ARG A 87 -2.70 6.06 5.99
N ILE A 88 -2.13 6.10 4.80
CA ILE A 88 -0.73 5.74 4.59
C ILE A 88 0.07 7.02 4.74
N ALA A 89 0.87 7.08 5.78
CA ALA A 89 1.77 8.19 6.04
C ALA A 89 3.19 7.81 5.63
N GLU A 90 4.07 8.80 5.46
CA GLU A 90 5.46 8.54 5.17
C GLU A 90 6.35 9.50 5.94
N TYR A 91 7.53 9.01 6.27
CA TYR A 91 8.59 9.83 6.86
C TYR A 91 9.89 9.45 6.15
N ASP A 92 10.47 10.42 5.45
CA ASP A 92 11.71 10.21 4.69
C ASP A 92 11.61 9.00 3.75
N GLY A 93 10.44 8.83 3.13
CA GLY A 93 10.14 7.73 2.21
C GLY A 93 9.68 6.43 2.87
N SER A 94 9.82 6.31 4.18
CA SER A 94 9.35 5.13 4.92
C SER A 94 7.85 5.24 5.13
N GLU A 95 7.08 4.33 4.52
CA GLU A 95 5.63 4.32 4.63
C GLU A 95 5.17 3.52 5.84
N TYR A 96 4.08 3.96 6.44
CA TYR A 96 3.43 3.24 7.53
C TYR A 96 1.93 3.54 7.54
N VAL A 97 1.16 2.63 8.13
CA VAL A 97 -0.27 2.84 8.31
C VAL A 97 -0.51 3.56 9.63
N GLU A 98 -1.27 4.65 9.56
CA GLU A 98 -1.69 5.41 10.74
C GLU A 98 -3.19 5.28 10.88
N ILE A 99 -3.63 4.65 11.98
CA ILE A 99 -5.04 4.44 12.26
C ILE A 99 -5.54 5.53 13.19
N PHE A 100 -6.64 6.18 12.81
CA PHE A 100 -7.27 7.17 13.66
C PHE A 100 -7.97 6.48 14.82
N ASP A 101 -7.56 6.85 16.03
CA ASP A 101 -8.19 6.39 17.26
C ASP A 101 -8.54 7.61 18.13
N ALA A 102 -9.83 7.92 18.18
CA ALA A 102 -10.32 9.10 18.88
C ALA A 102 -9.95 9.10 20.36
N SER A 103 -9.77 7.92 20.98
CA SER A 103 -9.43 7.83 22.40
C SER A 103 -7.99 8.26 22.70
N THR A 104 -7.11 8.26 21.70
CA THR A 104 -5.70 8.65 21.86
C THR A 104 -5.42 10.06 21.36
N TRP A 105 -6.36 10.70 20.70
CA TRP A 105 -6.19 12.05 20.18
C TRP A 105 -6.61 13.08 21.20
N ILE A 106 -5.81 14.12 21.34
CA ILE A 106 -6.03 15.19 22.29
C ILE A 106 -6.54 16.42 21.53
N THR A 107 -7.70 16.92 21.93
CA THR A 107 -8.25 18.16 21.40
C THR A 107 -8.02 19.27 22.41
N VAL A 108 -7.28 20.28 22.01
CA VAL A 108 -7.06 21.48 22.84
C VAL A 108 -8.17 22.47 22.52
N LYS A 109 -8.86 22.88 23.57
CA LYS A 109 -9.97 23.83 23.45
C LYS A 109 -9.58 25.21 23.99
#